data_53f8a4ecc713559a1023d6ee67a082b1
#
_entry.id   53f8a4ecc713559a1023d6ee67a082b1
#
_cell.length_a   1.000
_cell.length_b   1.000
_cell.length_c   1.000
_cell.angle_alpha   90.00
_cell.angle_beta   90.00
_cell.angle_gamma   90.00
#
_symmetry.space_group_name_H-M   'P 1'
#
loop_
_entity.id
_entity.type
_entity.pdbx_description
1 polymer ?
#
loop_
_entity_poly.entity_id
_entity_poly.type
_entity_poly.pdbx_seq_one_letter_code
_entity_poly.pdbx_strand_id
1 'polypeptide(L)'
;HSGGAWLAQRLHDDLGLSGACGLLDISLYRDDFDQIGLHTQVMPTQIDFPVAGKHLILVDDVLYTGRTIRAAMNELFDHGRPASIKLVVLIDRGGRQLPISADFTALTVDIPLHENLVLQRNKVGVFALHLENGDATCVTHN
;
A
#
# COMPACT_ATOMS: atom_id res chain seq x y z
N HIS A 1 -0.62 -9.14 7.17
CA HIS A 1 0.09 -7.92 6.76
C HIS A 1 -0.20 -7.61 5.31
N SER A 2 -0.22 -6.32 4.96
CA SER A 2 -0.42 -5.88 3.59
C SER A 2 0.86 -6.05 2.77
N GLY A 3 0.71 -6.10 1.45
CA GLY A 3 1.85 -6.15 0.54
C GLY A 3 2.77 -4.93 0.66
N GLY A 4 2.20 -3.76 0.93
CA GLY A 4 2.96 -2.53 1.18
C GLY A 4 3.90 -2.65 2.38
N ALA A 5 3.43 -3.26 3.48
CA ALA A 5 4.25 -3.48 4.67
C ALA A 5 5.43 -4.42 4.39
N TRP A 6 5.19 -5.49 3.64
CA TRP A 6 6.27 -6.42 3.26
C TRP A 6 7.32 -5.75 2.38
N LEU A 7 6.87 -4.97 1.41
CA LEU A 7 7.78 -4.23 0.52
C LEU A 7 8.56 -3.18 1.27
N ALA A 8 7.93 -2.44 2.18
CA ALA A 8 8.59 -1.43 2.98
C ALA A 8 9.69 -2.04 3.84
N GLN A 9 9.42 -3.16 4.50
CA GLN A 9 10.42 -3.84 5.30
C GLN A 9 11.58 -4.35 4.45
N ARG A 10 11.29 -4.95 3.31
CA ARG A 10 12.31 -5.42 2.39
C ARG A 10 13.18 -4.28 1.87
N LEU A 11 12.56 -3.18 1.47
CA LEU A 11 13.28 -2.01 0.98
C LEU A 11 14.14 -1.38 2.09
N HIS A 12 13.60 -1.29 3.30
CA HIS A 12 14.32 -0.80 4.47
C HIS A 12 15.58 -1.63 4.75
N ASP A 13 15.46 -2.96 4.70
CA ASP A 13 16.56 -3.87 4.93
C ASP A 13 17.61 -3.79 3.80
N ASP A 14 17.16 -3.79 2.55
CA ASP A 14 18.05 -3.76 1.38
C ASP A 14 18.83 -2.44 1.26
N LEU A 15 18.23 -1.34 1.68
CA LEU A 15 18.89 -0.03 1.70
C LEU A 15 19.75 0.19 2.95
N GLY A 16 19.71 -0.71 3.91
CA GLY A 16 20.46 -0.58 5.16
C GLY A 16 20.07 0.63 5.99
N LEU A 17 18.81 1.01 5.96
CA LEU A 17 18.33 2.17 6.70
C LEU A 17 18.33 1.89 8.19
N SER A 18 18.70 2.90 8.97
CA SER A 18 18.64 2.83 10.43
C SER A 18 17.22 3.13 10.92
N GLY A 19 16.90 2.67 12.12
CA GLY A 19 15.60 2.90 12.74
C GLY A 19 14.54 1.88 12.37
N ALA A 20 13.32 2.11 12.81
CA ALA A 20 12.20 1.22 12.60
C ALA A 20 11.43 1.60 11.34
N CYS A 21 10.84 0.59 10.71
CA CYS A 21 9.86 0.76 9.65
C CYS A 21 8.49 0.95 10.31
N GLY A 22 7.80 2.05 9.97
CA GLY A 22 6.45 2.30 10.48
C GLY A 22 5.38 1.56 9.68
N LEU A 23 4.26 1.31 10.34
CA LEU A 23 3.07 0.72 9.71
C LEU A 23 1.88 1.67 9.86
N LEU A 24 1.13 1.83 8.78
CA LEU A 24 -0.11 2.59 8.78
C LEU A 24 -1.31 1.67 8.63
N ASP A 25 -2.30 1.87 9.46
CA ASP A 25 -3.58 1.20 9.32
C ASP A 25 -4.55 2.10 8.55
N ILE A 26 -4.71 1.76 7.29
CA ILE A 26 -5.58 2.47 6.36
C ILE A 26 -6.63 1.52 5.76
N SER A 27 -6.88 0.39 6.39
CA SER A 27 -7.75 -0.66 5.85
C SER A 27 -9.17 -0.16 5.57
N LEU A 28 -9.67 0.78 6.35
CA LEU A 28 -10.99 1.39 6.14
C LEU A 28 -11.09 2.27 4.89
N TYR A 29 -9.94 2.68 4.32
CA TYR A 29 -9.87 3.62 3.20
C TYR A 29 -9.40 2.95 1.91
N ARG A 30 -9.23 1.63 1.91
CA ARG A 30 -8.82 0.90 0.70
C ARG A 30 -9.95 0.89 -0.31
N ASP A 31 -9.59 0.89 -1.60
CA ASP A 31 -10.55 0.89 -2.70
C ASP A 31 -11.40 -0.39 -2.75
N ASP A 32 -10.92 -1.46 -2.15
CA ASP A 32 -11.59 -2.75 -2.07
C ASP A 32 -12.30 -3.01 -0.72
N PHE A 33 -12.43 -1.99 0.12
CA PHE A 33 -13.00 -2.13 1.47
C PHE A 33 -14.40 -2.73 1.45
N ASP A 34 -15.26 -2.29 0.55
CA ASP A 34 -16.64 -2.77 0.44
C ASP A 34 -16.71 -4.26 0.07
N GLN A 35 -15.69 -4.77 -0.60
CA GLN A 35 -15.60 -6.18 -0.99
C GLN A 35 -15.08 -7.06 0.13
N ILE A 36 -14.23 -6.51 0.99
CA ILE A 36 -13.62 -7.24 2.10
C ILE A 36 -14.59 -7.36 3.28
N GLY A 37 -15.44 -6.36 3.47
CA GLY A 37 -16.41 -6.28 4.56
C GLY A 37 -15.78 -5.91 5.90
N LEU A 38 -16.61 -5.96 6.95
CA LEU A 38 -16.25 -5.50 8.30
C LEU A 38 -15.39 -6.52 9.07
N HIS A 39 -15.14 -7.69 8.51
CA HIS A 39 -14.42 -8.77 9.18
C HIS A 39 -12.90 -8.70 8.96
N THR A 40 -12.41 -7.72 8.21
CA THR A 40 -10.98 -7.53 8.00
C THR A 40 -10.32 -7.17 9.32
N GLN A 41 -9.30 -7.91 9.70
CA GLN A 41 -8.50 -7.55 10.86
C GLN A 41 -7.81 -6.21 10.62
N VAL A 42 -8.14 -5.26 11.48
CA VAL A 42 -7.53 -3.93 11.47
C VAL A 42 -6.23 -4.00 12.26
N MET A 43 -5.10 -3.79 11.59
CA MET A 43 -3.80 -3.71 12.25
C MET A 43 -3.60 -2.28 12.72
N PRO A 44 -3.30 -2.05 14.02
CA PRO A 44 -3.11 -0.68 14.50
C PRO A 44 -1.93 -0.01 13.82
N THR A 45 -2.05 1.31 13.63
CA THR A 45 -0.94 2.14 13.17
C THR A 45 0.19 2.09 14.19
N GLN A 46 1.40 1.80 13.72
CA GLN A 46 2.60 1.73 14.54
C GLN A 46 3.69 2.60 13.93
N ILE A 47 3.87 3.79 14.49
CA ILE A 47 4.91 4.72 14.10
C ILE A 47 5.73 5.03 15.35
N ASP A 48 6.87 4.36 15.48
CA ASP A 48 7.73 4.42 16.65
C ASP A 48 8.86 5.44 16.50
N PHE A 49 8.69 6.41 15.62
CA PHE A 49 9.64 7.49 15.39
C PHE A 49 8.90 8.82 15.27
N PRO A 50 9.57 9.97 15.56
CA PRO A 50 8.95 11.28 15.36
C PRO A 50 8.79 11.58 13.87
N VAL A 51 7.57 11.93 13.47
CA VAL A 51 7.25 12.30 12.08
C VAL A 51 7.68 13.74 11.77
N ALA A 52 7.59 14.61 12.76
CA ALA A 52 7.86 16.04 12.59
C ALA A 52 9.26 16.30 12.03
N GLY A 53 9.34 17.02 10.91
CA GLY A 53 10.59 17.40 10.28
C GLY A 53 11.34 16.28 9.56
N LYS A 54 10.77 15.09 9.48
CA LYS A 54 11.41 13.93 8.83
C LYS A 54 11.08 13.84 7.36
N HIS A 55 12.02 13.30 6.59
CA HIS A 55 11.82 12.92 5.19
C HIS A 55 11.37 11.47 5.17
N LEU A 56 10.14 11.23 4.74
CA LEU A 56 9.50 9.93 4.80
C LEU A 56 9.40 9.31 3.41
N ILE A 57 9.52 8.00 3.37
CA ILE A 57 9.20 7.20 2.19
C ILE A 57 7.95 6.39 2.51
N LEU A 58 6.88 6.67 1.78
CA LEU A 58 5.63 5.92 1.86
C LEU A 58 5.67 4.82 0.79
N VAL A 59 5.45 3.59 1.21
CA VAL A 59 5.55 2.42 0.33
C VAL A 59 4.20 1.73 0.24
N ASP A 60 3.76 1.45 -0.97
CA ASP A 60 2.58 0.63 -1.23
C ASP A 60 2.87 -0.37 -2.36
N ASP A 61 2.07 -1.43 -2.44
CA ASP A 61 2.21 -2.44 -3.49
C ASP A 61 1.61 -1.97 -4.81
N VAL A 62 0.36 -1.51 -4.81
CA VAL A 62 -0.37 -1.12 -6.01
C VAL A 62 -0.97 0.27 -5.86
N LEU A 63 -0.64 1.14 -6.80
CA LEU A 63 -1.24 2.46 -6.90
C LEU A 63 -2.38 2.41 -7.93
N TYR A 64 -3.58 2.76 -7.47
CA TYR A 64 -4.79 2.75 -8.27
C TYR A 64 -5.43 4.15 -8.29
N THR A 65 -6.50 4.36 -7.55
CA THR A 65 -7.25 5.62 -7.55
C THR A 65 -6.51 6.78 -6.89
N GLY A 66 -5.60 6.48 -5.98
CA GLY A 66 -4.91 7.44 -5.12
C GLY A 66 -5.57 7.63 -3.75
N ARG A 67 -6.74 7.03 -3.52
CA ARG A 67 -7.49 7.23 -2.28
C ARG A 67 -6.78 6.63 -1.07
N THR A 68 -6.19 5.46 -1.21
CA THR A 68 -5.41 4.81 -0.16
C THR A 68 -4.20 5.67 0.25
N ILE A 69 -3.49 6.20 -0.74
CA ILE A 69 -2.32 7.06 -0.49
C ILE A 69 -2.73 8.36 0.18
N ARG A 70 -3.83 8.97 -0.24
CA ARG A 70 -4.35 10.16 0.44
C ARG A 70 -4.64 9.88 1.91
N ALA A 71 -5.30 8.76 2.20
CA ALA A 71 -5.60 8.36 3.57
C ALA A 71 -4.32 8.12 4.38
N ALA A 72 -3.32 7.48 3.79
CA ALA A 72 -2.01 7.28 4.42
C ALA A 72 -1.33 8.60 4.74
N MET A 73 -1.36 9.56 3.84
CA MET A 73 -0.79 10.89 4.09
C MET A 73 -1.53 11.61 5.22
N ASN A 74 -2.87 11.53 5.26
CA ASN A 74 -3.65 12.12 6.36
C ASN A 74 -3.24 11.51 7.70
N GLU A 75 -3.08 10.20 7.77
CA GLU A 75 -2.64 9.50 8.96
C GLU A 75 -1.24 9.96 9.41
N LEU A 76 -0.32 10.13 8.47
CA LEU A 76 1.01 10.66 8.79
C LEU A 76 0.96 12.07 9.34
N PHE A 77 0.14 12.95 8.78
CA PHE A 77 -0.01 14.31 9.25
C PHE A 77 -0.66 14.39 10.64
N ASP A 78 -1.43 13.39 11.04
CA ASP A 78 -1.96 13.29 12.40
C ASP A 78 -0.85 13.01 13.43
N HIS A 79 0.27 12.44 13.00
CA HIS A 79 1.44 12.15 13.85
C HIS A 79 2.47 13.28 13.88
N GLY A 80 2.32 14.30 13.06
CA GLY A 80 3.23 15.42 12.97
C GLY A 80 3.35 15.93 11.55
N ARG A 81 4.12 17.01 11.36
CA ARG A 81 4.35 17.59 10.04
C ARG A 81 5.68 17.08 9.48
N PRO A 82 5.66 16.15 8.51
CA PRO A 82 6.90 15.70 7.88
C PRO A 82 7.50 16.80 7.01
N ALA A 83 8.82 16.76 6.84
CA ALA A 83 9.51 17.67 5.93
C ALA A 83 9.20 17.34 4.46
N SER A 84 9.09 16.05 4.14
CA SER A 84 8.66 15.58 2.83
C SER A 84 8.12 14.16 2.93
N ILE A 85 7.30 13.80 1.94
CA ILE A 85 6.84 12.42 1.74
C ILE A 85 7.12 12.07 0.27
N LYS A 86 7.89 11.00 0.06
CA LYS A 86 8.09 10.39 -1.26
C LYS A 86 7.26 9.12 -1.34
N LEU A 87 6.65 8.88 -2.48
CA LEU A 87 5.83 7.70 -2.72
C LEU A 87 6.56 6.70 -3.61
N VAL A 88 6.69 5.49 -3.11
CA VAL A 88 7.28 4.36 -3.84
C VAL A 88 6.22 3.27 -3.95
N VAL A 89 5.94 2.81 -5.16
CA VAL A 89 5.01 1.72 -5.41
C VAL A 89 5.65 0.66 -6.28
N LEU A 90 5.23 -0.58 -6.09
CA LEU A 90 5.67 -1.67 -6.96
C LEU A 90 5.00 -1.53 -8.33
N ILE A 91 3.68 -1.32 -8.34
CA ILE A 91 2.90 -1.26 -9.56
C ILE A 91 2.00 -0.04 -9.56
N ASP A 92 2.00 0.67 -10.67
CA ASP A 92 1.00 1.67 -11.01
C ASP A 92 0.07 1.08 -12.08
N ARG A 93 -1.20 0.89 -11.72
CA ARG A 93 -2.20 0.32 -12.62
C ARG A 93 -3.05 1.37 -13.34
N GLY A 94 -2.73 2.65 -13.17
CA GLY A 94 -3.57 3.73 -13.70
C GLY A 94 -4.89 3.89 -12.92
N GLY A 95 -5.88 4.50 -13.52
CA GLY A 95 -7.21 4.64 -12.91
C GLY A 95 -7.31 5.69 -11.82
N ARG A 96 -6.45 6.71 -11.84
CA ARG A 96 -6.49 7.79 -10.84
C ARG A 96 -7.83 8.47 -10.75
N GLN A 97 -8.24 8.75 -9.53
CA GLN A 97 -9.37 9.64 -9.20
C GLN A 97 -8.92 10.87 -8.42
N LEU A 98 -7.71 10.86 -7.90
CA LEU A 98 -7.07 11.95 -7.18
C LEU A 98 -5.72 12.27 -7.82
N PRO A 99 -5.21 13.51 -7.66
CA PRO A 99 -3.94 13.94 -8.26
C PRO A 99 -2.75 13.40 -7.45
N ILE A 100 -2.57 12.10 -7.47
CA ILE A 100 -1.51 11.38 -6.79
C ILE A 100 -0.62 10.73 -7.85
N SER A 101 0.68 10.89 -7.73
CA SER A 101 1.66 10.19 -8.55
C SER A 101 2.80 9.66 -7.69
N ALA A 102 3.37 8.54 -8.10
CA ALA A 102 4.52 7.97 -7.40
C ALA A 102 5.81 8.64 -7.85
N ASP A 103 6.73 8.84 -6.90
CA ASP A 103 8.11 9.26 -7.20
C ASP A 103 8.91 8.13 -7.85
N PHE A 104 8.61 6.89 -7.46
CA PHE A 104 9.20 5.70 -8.06
C PHE A 104 8.13 4.63 -8.24
N THR A 105 8.10 4.05 -9.45
CA THR A 105 7.22 2.94 -9.81
C THR A 105 8.07 1.86 -10.47
N ALA A 106 8.01 0.64 -9.98
CA ALA A 106 8.76 -0.46 -10.57
C ALA A 106 8.16 -0.92 -11.90
N LEU A 107 6.83 -0.95 -11.99
CA LEU A 107 6.13 -1.40 -13.18
C LEU A 107 4.83 -0.62 -13.35
N THR A 108 4.58 -0.16 -14.57
CA THR A 108 3.29 0.44 -14.95
C THR A 108 2.54 -0.54 -15.83
N VAL A 109 1.29 -0.85 -15.45
CA VAL A 109 0.44 -1.78 -16.19
C VAL A 109 -0.96 -1.19 -16.35
N ASP A 110 -1.64 -1.57 -17.42
CA ASP A 110 -3.04 -1.25 -17.64
C ASP A 110 -3.88 -2.48 -17.32
N ILE A 111 -4.69 -2.39 -16.29
CA ILE A 111 -5.47 -3.51 -15.77
C ILE A 111 -6.95 -3.14 -15.83
N PRO A 112 -7.81 -4.00 -16.39
CA PRO A 112 -9.25 -3.76 -16.39
C PRO A 112 -9.81 -3.56 -14.99
N LEU A 113 -10.87 -2.75 -14.87
CA LEU A 113 -11.48 -2.37 -13.60
C LEU A 113 -11.93 -3.57 -12.76
N HIS A 114 -12.34 -4.66 -13.41
CA HIS A 114 -12.83 -5.86 -12.73
C HIS A 114 -11.72 -6.82 -12.28
N GLU A 115 -10.48 -6.53 -12.61
CA GLU A 115 -9.34 -7.34 -12.19
C GLU A 115 -8.58 -6.67 -11.04
N ASN A 116 -8.13 -7.47 -10.11
CA ASN A 116 -7.34 -7.04 -8.97
C ASN A 116 -5.95 -7.64 -9.02
N LEU A 117 -4.98 -6.84 -8.59
CA LEU A 117 -3.62 -7.31 -8.36
C LEU A 117 -3.44 -7.66 -6.90
N VAL A 118 -2.89 -8.84 -6.66
CA VAL A 118 -2.59 -9.31 -5.32
C VAL A 118 -1.12 -9.65 -5.23
N LEU A 119 -0.42 -9.03 -4.29
CA LEU A 119 0.95 -9.35 -3.95
C LEU A 119 0.94 -10.43 -2.86
N GLN A 120 1.59 -11.54 -3.14
CA GLN A 120 1.75 -12.63 -2.19
C GLN A 120 3.22 -12.82 -1.85
N ARG A 121 3.48 -13.30 -0.65
CA ARG A 121 4.81 -13.65 -0.18
C ARG A 121 4.79 -15.08 0.33
N ASN A 122 5.69 -15.91 -0.19
CA ASN A 122 5.82 -17.28 0.30
C ASN A 122 6.60 -17.34 1.62
N LYS A 123 6.72 -18.54 2.18
CA LYS A 123 7.38 -18.76 3.48
C LYS A 123 8.87 -18.41 3.47
N VAL A 124 9.52 -18.43 2.32
CA VAL A 124 10.95 -18.08 2.18
C VAL A 124 11.15 -16.60 1.80
N GLY A 125 10.08 -15.81 1.71
CA GLY A 125 10.17 -14.38 1.46
C GLY A 125 10.17 -13.97 -0.01
N VAL A 126 9.86 -14.87 -0.93
CA VAL A 126 9.75 -14.56 -2.35
C VAL A 126 8.38 -13.94 -2.63
N PHE A 127 8.38 -12.81 -3.33
CA PHE A 127 7.17 -12.13 -3.74
C PHE A 127 6.66 -12.66 -5.07
N ALA A 128 5.35 -12.74 -5.20
CA ALA A 128 4.67 -13.06 -6.44
C ALA A 128 3.45 -12.17 -6.61
N LEU A 129 3.19 -11.75 -7.85
CA LEU A 129 2.01 -10.98 -8.21
C LEU A 129 1.03 -11.85 -8.96
N HIS A 130 -0.22 -11.79 -8.57
CA HIS A 130 -1.31 -12.51 -9.21
C HIS A 130 -2.40 -11.54 -9.63
N LEU A 131 -2.98 -11.81 -10.81
CA LEU A 131 -4.22 -11.18 -11.22
C LEU A 131 -5.39 -12.02 -10.74
N GLU A 132 -6.32 -11.38 -10.03
CA GLU A 132 -7.56 -12.00 -9.62
C GLU A 132 -8.72 -11.28 -10.31
N ASN A 133 -9.60 -12.06 -10.93
CA ASN A 133 -10.80 -11.54 -11.53
C ASN A 133 -11.87 -11.35 -10.44
N GLY A 134 -12.34 -10.12 -10.26
CA GLY A 134 -13.39 -9.81 -9.29
C GLY A 134 -14.68 -10.59 -9.52
N ASP A 135 -15.02 -10.86 -10.78
CA ASP A 135 -16.20 -11.65 -11.12
C ASP A 135 -16.04 -13.12 -10.74
N ALA A 136 -14.83 -13.64 -10.83
CA ALA A 136 -14.54 -15.01 -10.41
C ALA A 136 -14.74 -15.22 -8.92
N THR A 137 -14.49 -14.19 -8.12
CA THR A 137 -14.75 -14.23 -6.69
C THR A 137 -16.23 -14.35 -6.39
N CYS A 138 -17.06 -13.71 -7.17
CA CYS A 138 -18.52 -13.82 -7.03
C CYS A 138 -19.04 -15.21 -7.42
N VAL A 139 -18.45 -15.82 -8.43
CA VAL A 139 -18.85 -17.13 -8.94
C VAL A 139 -18.47 -18.25 -7.97
N THR A 140 -17.36 -18.11 -7.26
CA THR A 140 -16.91 -19.14 -6.31
C THR A 140 -17.76 -19.21 -5.05
N HIS A 141 -18.60 -18.23 -4.82
CA HIS A 141 -19.47 -18.18 -3.63
C HIS A 141 -20.90 -18.67 -3.89
N ASN A 142 -21.18 -19.06 -5.12
CA ASN A 142 -22.48 -19.64 -5.47
C ASN A 142 -22.46 -21.20 -5.36
#